data_ecd7a7c8b8157c93ad35eb4aa3298148
#
_entry.id   ecd7a7c8b8157c93ad35eb4aa3298148
#
_cell.length_a   1.000
_cell.length_b   1.000
_cell.length_c   1.000
_cell.angle_alpha   90.00
_cell.angle_beta   90.00
_cell.angle_gamma   90.00
#
_symmetry.space_group_name_H-M   'P 1'
#
loop_
_entity.id
_entity.type
_entity.pdbx_description
1 polymer ?
#
loop_
_entity_poly.entity_id
_entity_poly.type
_entity_poly.pdbx_seq_one_letter_code
_entity_poly.pdbx_strand_id
1 'polypeptide(L)'
;MDLQKLSIGQMAELNHVSEQTLRLYDKEGLLVPRCVDPVTGYRYYHIIQSAKLDLIQNMKVYGMTLRQIRSFLDSNDPSALRALLSEQADSIEERIRQLRRSQSAITRTLDNYRRYEAMPRNGEIFLEYIPERRIFRYNCDVNYFDQDESGYEYMLRQMKTNLVANNMPLSYFTNIGTIIRREHLVPDELFSNEVFLFVDEDDSSQAMETLPAASYLCLCSDEFSMEAANVRRLLDYVQTRGCEIAGDYICEVVVDFPMLDFDRRRMFYKAQIPVRFFG
;
A
#
# COMPACT_ATOMS: atom_id res chain seq x y z
N MET A 1 -7.20 27.87 -47.22
CA MET A 1 -6.31 27.94 -46.03
C MET A 1 -4.88 27.96 -46.51
N ASP A 2 -4.11 28.97 -46.13
CA ASP A 2 -2.68 29.04 -46.48
C ASP A 2 -1.87 28.23 -45.46
N LEU A 3 -1.39 27.05 -45.87
CA LEU A 3 -0.63 26.15 -45.02
C LEU A 3 0.78 26.67 -44.62
N GLN A 4 1.24 27.68 -45.31
CA GLN A 4 2.55 28.34 -45.02
C GLN A 4 2.40 29.45 -43.97
N LYS A 5 1.17 29.99 -43.77
CA LYS A 5 0.90 31.12 -42.90
C LYS A 5 -0.40 30.91 -42.11
N LEU A 6 -0.40 29.94 -41.23
CA LEU A 6 -1.53 29.66 -40.32
C LEU A 6 -1.54 30.65 -39.18
N SER A 7 -2.68 31.25 -38.88
CA SER A 7 -2.88 31.98 -37.63
C SER A 7 -2.77 31.06 -36.42
N ILE A 8 -2.53 31.63 -35.21
CA ILE A 8 -2.47 30.85 -33.98
C ILE A 8 -3.76 30.04 -33.75
N GLY A 9 -4.94 30.60 -34.07
CA GLY A 9 -6.21 29.91 -33.97
C GLY A 9 -6.31 28.72 -34.95
N GLN A 10 -5.90 28.92 -36.23
CA GLN A 10 -5.88 27.82 -37.19
C GLN A 10 -4.89 26.73 -36.82
N MET A 11 -3.71 27.10 -36.33
CA MET A 11 -2.73 26.10 -35.83
C MET A 11 -3.23 25.33 -34.60
N ALA A 12 -3.93 26.03 -33.70
CA ALA A 12 -4.55 25.43 -32.51
C ALA A 12 -5.65 24.43 -32.86
N GLU A 13 -6.54 24.83 -33.77
CA GLU A 13 -7.65 23.99 -34.26
C GLU A 13 -7.16 22.72 -34.96
N LEU A 14 -6.21 22.86 -35.90
CA LEU A 14 -5.65 21.74 -36.64
C LEU A 14 -4.94 20.72 -35.76
N ASN A 15 -4.34 21.14 -34.67
CA ASN A 15 -3.56 20.26 -33.77
C ASN A 15 -4.28 19.93 -32.46
N HIS A 16 -5.56 20.27 -32.33
CA HIS A 16 -6.37 20.03 -31.15
C HIS A 16 -5.74 20.55 -29.84
N VAL A 17 -5.14 21.74 -29.88
CA VAL A 17 -4.56 22.43 -28.71
C VAL A 17 -5.22 23.80 -28.53
N SER A 18 -5.09 24.39 -27.35
CA SER A 18 -5.55 25.77 -27.13
C SER A 18 -4.52 26.80 -27.67
N GLU A 19 -5.00 27.98 -28.05
CA GLU A 19 -4.10 29.08 -28.35
C GLU A 19 -3.20 29.44 -27.17
N GLN A 20 -3.71 29.28 -25.93
CA GLN A 20 -2.92 29.53 -24.73
C GLN A 20 -1.76 28.54 -24.61
N THR A 21 -1.98 27.27 -25.00
CA THR A 21 -0.92 26.25 -25.05
C THR A 21 0.16 26.65 -26.05
N LEU A 22 -0.21 27.14 -27.24
CA LEU A 22 0.76 27.60 -28.23
C LEU A 22 1.54 28.84 -27.75
N ARG A 23 0.88 29.77 -27.05
CA ARG A 23 1.54 30.92 -26.41
C ARG A 23 2.50 30.51 -25.30
N LEU A 24 2.12 29.48 -24.51
CA LEU A 24 3.00 28.90 -23.50
C LEU A 24 4.23 28.25 -24.15
N TYR A 25 4.04 27.46 -25.20
CA TYR A 25 5.14 26.79 -25.90
C TYR A 25 6.08 27.79 -26.59
N ASP A 26 5.57 28.94 -27.11
CA ASP A 26 6.36 30.04 -27.60
C ASP A 26 7.19 30.67 -26.47
N LYS A 27 6.56 30.99 -25.34
CA LYS A 27 7.23 31.57 -24.16
C LYS A 27 8.34 30.66 -23.62
N GLU A 28 8.05 29.34 -23.54
CA GLU A 28 9.00 28.34 -23.07
C GLU A 28 10.05 27.95 -24.14
N GLY A 29 9.97 28.50 -25.35
CA GLY A 29 10.88 28.20 -26.46
C GLY A 29 10.73 26.79 -27.05
N LEU A 30 9.62 26.09 -26.76
CA LEU A 30 9.33 24.76 -27.29
C LEU A 30 8.86 24.79 -28.72
N LEU A 31 7.96 25.72 -29.06
CA LEU A 31 7.43 25.94 -30.40
C LEU A 31 7.29 27.43 -30.69
N VAL A 32 8.30 28.02 -31.32
CA VAL A 32 8.29 29.41 -31.69
C VAL A 32 7.53 29.59 -33.01
N PRO A 33 6.67 30.61 -33.15
CA PRO A 33 5.97 30.89 -34.42
C PRO A 33 6.97 31.13 -35.55
N ARG A 34 6.60 30.75 -36.79
CA ARG A 34 7.45 30.98 -37.98
C ARG A 34 7.74 32.46 -38.23
N CYS A 35 6.73 33.31 -37.97
CA CYS A 35 6.90 34.75 -37.97
C CYS A 35 5.89 35.42 -37.03
N VAL A 36 6.26 36.59 -36.53
CA VAL A 36 5.39 37.46 -35.74
C VAL A 36 5.27 38.77 -36.53
N ASP A 37 4.05 39.21 -36.77
CA ASP A 37 3.79 40.48 -37.44
C ASP A 37 4.33 41.62 -36.56
N PRO A 38 5.22 42.45 -37.08
CA PRO A 38 5.88 43.48 -36.28
C PRO A 38 4.98 44.65 -35.90
N VAL A 39 3.84 44.83 -36.58
CA VAL A 39 2.89 45.91 -36.31
C VAL A 39 1.78 45.46 -35.33
N THR A 40 1.24 44.26 -35.59
CA THR A 40 0.08 43.77 -34.84
C THR A 40 0.44 42.78 -33.75
N GLY A 41 1.66 42.23 -33.74
CA GLY A 41 2.08 41.17 -32.82
C GLY A 41 1.45 39.80 -33.08
N TYR A 42 0.72 39.65 -34.21
CA TYR A 42 0.08 38.38 -34.57
C TYR A 42 1.12 37.30 -34.88
N ARG A 43 0.87 36.09 -34.34
CA ARG A 43 1.72 34.91 -34.50
C ARG A 43 1.24 34.07 -35.66
N TYR A 44 2.16 33.70 -36.55
CA TYR A 44 1.88 32.83 -37.67
C TYR A 44 2.79 31.61 -37.64
N TYR A 45 2.22 30.47 -37.96
CA TYR A 45 2.86 29.17 -37.95
C TYR A 45 2.85 28.56 -39.36
N HIS A 46 3.79 27.67 -39.63
CA HIS A 46 3.80 26.84 -40.81
C HIS A 46 3.29 25.45 -40.48
N ILE A 47 2.51 24.82 -41.37
CA ILE A 47 1.92 23.50 -41.13
C ILE A 47 2.96 22.43 -40.73
N ILE A 48 4.19 22.50 -41.26
CA ILE A 48 5.27 21.57 -40.94
C ILE A 48 5.66 21.60 -39.44
N GLN A 49 5.31 22.67 -38.71
CA GLN A 49 5.54 22.75 -37.26
C GLN A 49 4.62 21.86 -36.46
N SER A 50 3.55 21.32 -37.08
CA SER A 50 2.69 20.32 -36.45
C SER A 50 3.47 19.06 -36.04
N ALA A 51 4.44 18.61 -36.84
CA ALA A 51 5.27 17.48 -36.48
C ALA A 51 6.04 17.67 -35.15
N LYS A 52 6.54 18.92 -34.92
CA LYS A 52 7.18 19.25 -33.63
C LYS A 52 6.16 19.32 -32.51
N LEU A 53 4.96 19.83 -32.80
CA LEU A 53 3.89 19.92 -31.84
C LEU A 53 3.40 18.51 -31.40
N ASP A 54 3.25 17.59 -32.37
CA ASP A 54 2.90 16.17 -32.08
C ASP A 54 3.95 15.52 -31.17
N LEU A 55 5.25 15.77 -31.43
CA LEU A 55 6.33 15.27 -30.59
C LEU A 55 6.22 15.81 -29.14
N ILE A 56 5.97 17.13 -28.99
CA ILE A 56 5.78 17.74 -27.67
C ILE A 56 4.57 17.14 -26.96
N GLN A 57 3.45 16.96 -27.66
CA GLN A 57 2.23 16.36 -27.10
C GLN A 57 2.46 14.92 -26.65
N ASN A 58 3.13 14.09 -27.46
CA ASN A 58 3.47 12.72 -27.10
C ASN A 58 4.35 12.66 -25.84
N MET A 59 5.37 13.49 -25.76
CA MET A 59 6.22 13.59 -24.57
C MET A 59 5.42 14.02 -23.31
N LYS A 60 4.45 14.92 -23.48
CA LYS A 60 3.53 15.31 -22.40
C LYS A 60 2.66 14.15 -21.93
N VAL A 61 2.13 13.33 -22.87
CA VAL A 61 1.37 12.11 -22.54
C VAL A 61 2.22 11.12 -21.75
N TYR A 62 3.51 11.03 -22.07
CA TYR A 62 4.47 10.20 -21.31
C TYR A 62 4.83 10.77 -19.93
N GLY A 63 4.27 11.94 -19.55
CA GLY A 63 4.47 12.54 -18.23
C GLY A 63 5.70 13.45 -18.13
N MET A 64 6.35 13.77 -19.24
CA MET A 64 7.52 14.65 -19.23
C MET A 64 7.16 16.10 -18.93
N THR A 65 8.01 16.78 -18.19
CA THR A 65 7.92 18.22 -17.93
C THR A 65 8.34 19.02 -19.15
N LEU A 66 7.85 20.26 -19.29
CA LEU A 66 8.26 21.14 -20.39
C LEU A 66 9.77 21.38 -20.41
N ARG A 67 10.41 21.41 -19.23
CA ARG A 67 11.88 21.56 -19.11
C ARG A 67 12.63 20.37 -19.73
N GLN A 68 12.18 19.14 -19.44
CA GLN A 68 12.77 17.92 -20.02
C GLN A 68 12.60 17.88 -21.53
N ILE A 69 11.39 18.21 -22.03
CA ILE A 69 11.09 18.29 -23.45
C ILE A 69 11.98 19.31 -24.14
N ARG A 70 12.15 20.49 -23.55
CA ARG A 70 13.02 21.53 -24.09
C ARG A 70 14.48 21.07 -24.15
N SER A 71 15.01 20.52 -23.04
CA SER A 71 16.38 20.01 -22.98
C SER A 71 16.67 19.01 -24.12
N PHE A 72 15.71 18.10 -24.36
CA PHE A 72 15.81 17.18 -25.49
C PHE A 72 15.80 17.88 -26.85
N LEU A 73 14.83 18.77 -27.08
CA LEU A 73 14.74 19.50 -28.37
C LEU A 73 15.99 20.36 -28.66
N ASP A 74 16.62 20.89 -27.62
CA ASP A 74 17.85 21.69 -27.74
C ASP A 74 19.09 20.81 -27.99
N SER A 75 19.12 19.57 -27.44
CA SER A 75 20.25 18.64 -27.61
C SER A 75 20.34 18.06 -29.02
N ASN A 76 19.22 17.94 -29.72
CA ASN A 76 19.08 17.27 -31.02
C ASN A 76 19.77 15.92 -31.12
N ASP A 77 19.85 15.18 -29.96
CA ASP A 77 20.51 13.88 -29.83
C ASP A 77 19.47 12.76 -29.60
N PRO A 78 19.32 11.84 -30.57
CA PRO A 78 18.40 10.70 -30.42
C PRO A 78 18.74 9.78 -29.24
N SER A 79 20.00 9.72 -28.81
CA SER A 79 20.41 8.88 -27.67
C SER A 79 19.89 9.47 -26.36
N ALA A 80 19.87 10.80 -26.22
CA ALA A 80 19.28 11.50 -25.08
C ALA A 80 17.77 11.24 -24.96
N LEU A 81 17.07 11.21 -26.11
CA LEU A 81 15.63 10.84 -26.10
C LEU A 81 15.40 9.43 -25.61
N ARG A 82 16.21 8.47 -26.10
CA ARG A 82 16.08 7.06 -25.67
C ARG A 82 16.29 6.92 -24.17
N ALA A 83 17.33 7.54 -23.62
CA ALA A 83 17.61 7.53 -22.18
C ALA A 83 16.44 8.13 -21.39
N LEU A 84 15.91 9.26 -21.81
CA LEU A 84 14.80 9.93 -21.14
C LEU A 84 13.50 9.13 -21.21
N LEU A 85 13.22 8.46 -22.34
CA LEU A 85 12.07 7.57 -22.48
C LEU A 85 12.21 6.31 -21.61
N SER A 86 13.42 5.75 -21.49
CA SER A 86 13.70 4.61 -20.61
C SER A 86 13.46 4.98 -19.14
N GLU A 87 14.01 6.10 -18.68
CA GLU A 87 13.80 6.60 -17.31
C GLU A 87 12.30 6.82 -17.02
N GLN A 88 11.57 7.36 -17.99
CA GLN A 88 10.13 7.60 -17.84
C GLN A 88 9.34 6.28 -17.77
N ALA A 89 9.72 5.28 -18.58
CA ALA A 89 9.12 3.95 -18.54
C ALA A 89 9.34 3.29 -17.17
N ASP A 90 10.56 3.34 -16.63
CA ASP A 90 10.90 2.81 -15.31
C ASP A 90 10.10 3.51 -14.20
N SER A 91 9.93 4.84 -14.30
CA SER A 91 9.13 5.63 -13.36
C SER A 91 7.64 5.23 -13.39
N ILE A 92 7.09 5.00 -14.58
CA ILE A 92 5.70 4.53 -14.75
C ILE A 92 5.55 3.14 -14.17
N GLU A 93 6.48 2.22 -14.41
CA GLU A 93 6.48 0.86 -13.86
C GLU A 93 6.48 0.88 -12.32
N GLU A 94 7.32 1.72 -11.70
CA GLU A 94 7.31 1.90 -10.25
C GLU A 94 5.97 2.46 -9.75
N ARG A 95 5.38 3.40 -10.47
CA ARG A 95 4.05 3.94 -10.12
C ARG A 95 2.95 2.89 -10.22
N ILE A 96 3.01 2.02 -11.22
CA ILE A 96 2.09 0.88 -11.36
C ILE A 96 2.24 -0.06 -10.17
N ARG A 97 3.46 -0.41 -9.76
CA ARG A 97 3.71 -1.24 -8.56
C ARG A 97 3.12 -0.62 -7.30
N GLN A 98 3.33 0.68 -7.09
CA GLN A 98 2.76 1.40 -5.94
C GLN A 98 1.22 1.39 -5.94
N LEU A 99 0.59 1.62 -7.11
CA LEU A 99 -0.87 1.59 -7.23
C LEU A 99 -1.44 0.19 -6.98
N ARG A 100 -0.80 -0.86 -7.48
CA ARG A 100 -1.20 -2.26 -7.19
C ARG A 100 -1.12 -2.57 -5.70
N ARG A 101 -0.05 -2.17 -5.00
CA ARG A 101 0.08 -2.32 -3.55
C ARG A 101 -1.05 -1.59 -2.80
N SER A 102 -1.36 -0.36 -3.21
CA SER A 102 -2.47 0.40 -2.62
C SER A 102 -3.82 -0.28 -2.86
N GLN A 103 -4.05 -0.80 -4.06
CA GLN A 103 -5.26 -1.55 -4.39
C GLN A 103 -5.40 -2.81 -3.52
N SER A 104 -4.34 -3.60 -3.38
CA SER A 104 -4.31 -4.79 -2.51
C SER A 104 -4.64 -4.44 -1.06
N ALA A 105 -4.07 -3.34 -0.53
CA ALA A 105 -4.37 -2.88 0.82
C ALA A 105 -5.86 -2.51 1.02
N ILE A 106 -6.45 -1.80 0.05
CA ILE A 106 -7.88 -1.46 0.08
C ILE A 106 -8.73 -2.73 0.02
N THR A 107 -8.39 -3.68 -0.86
CA THR A 107 -9.12 -4.95 -0.97
C THR A 107 -9.08 -5.73 0.34
N ARG A 108 -7.89 -5.86 0.96
CA ARG A 108 -7.76 -6.50 2.29
C ARG A 108 -8.63 -5.82 3.35
N THR A 109 -8.64 -4.49 3.36
CA THR A 109 -9.49 -3.75 4.30
C THR A 109 -10.97 -4.05 4.10
N LEU A 110 -11.45 -4.04 2.84
CA LEU A 110 -12.83 -4.40 2.52
C LEU A 110 -13.18 -5.83 2.92
N ASP A 111 -12.27 -6.79 2.67
CA ASP A 111 -12.48 -8.18 3.06
C ASP A 111 -12.51 -8.35 4.58
N ASN A 112 -11.72 -7.57 5.32
CA ASN A 112 -11.78 -7.56 6.78
C ASN A 112 -13.12 -7.05 7.32
N TYR A 113 -13.70 -6.02 6.71
CA TYR A 113 -15.05 -5.58 7.08
C TYR A 113 -16.09 -6.67 6.81
N ARG A 114 -16.02 -7.38 5.68
CA ARG A 114 -16.91 -8.52 5.39
C ARG A 114 -16.71 -9.66 6.40
N ARG A 115 -15.46 -9.98 6.74
CA ARG A 115 -15.13 -10.96 7.78
C ARG A 115 -15.72 -10.56 9.14
N TYR A 116 -15.55 -9.30 9.54
CA TYR A 116 -16.11 -8.74 10.76
C TYR A 116 -17.63 -8.90 10.82
N GLU A 117 -18.34 -8.66 9.72
CA GLU A 117 -19.80 -8.84 9.66
C GLU A 117 -20.23 -10.31 9.78
N ALA A 118 -19.42 -11.24 9.29
CA ALA A 118 -19.73 -12.68 9.26
C ALA A 118 -19.22 -13.45 10.48
N MET A 119 -18.26 -12.93 11.24
CA MET A 119 -17.65 -13.63 12.37
C MET A 119 -18.54 -13.61 13.62
N PRO A 120 -18.51 -14.70 14.44
CA PRO A 120 -19.17 -14.71 15.75
C PRO A 120 -18.63 -13.61 16.67
N ARG A 121 -19.53 -12.92 17.39
CA ARG A 121 -19.16 -11.79 18.28
C ARG A 121 -19.34 -12.09 19.76
N ASN A 122 -19.84 -13.27 20.09
CA ASN A 122 -20.24 -13.67 21.45
C ASN A 122 -19.14 -14.37 22.24
N GLY A 123 -17.90 -14.36 21.72
CA GLY A 123 -16.78 -15.05 22.35
C GLY A 123 -16.91 -16.59 22.31
N GLU A 124 -17.68 -17.15 21.41
CA GLU A 124 -17.72 -18.58 21.16
C GLU A 124 -16.41 -19.10 20.61
N ILE A 125 -16.02 -20.32 21.03
CA ILE A 125 -14.86 -21.01 20.47
C ILE A 125 -15.34 -21.89 19.31
N PHE A 126 -14.71 -21.67 18.14
CA PHE A 126 -15.01 -22.44 16.93
C PHE A 126 -13.73 -22.96 16.28
N LEU A 127 -13.88 -24.00 15.47
CA LEU A 127 -12.78 -24.57 14.69
C LEU A 127 -12.82 -24.04 13.26
N GLU A 128 -11.67 -23.59 12.76
CA GLU A 128 -11.53 -23.09 11.41
C GLU A 128 -10.25 -23.61 10.78
N TYR A 129 -10.31 -24.10 9.53
CA TYR A 129 -9.12 -24.38 8.74
C TYR A 129 -8.65 -23.09 8.08
N ILE A 130 -7.43 -22.66 8.41
CA ILE A 130 -6.84 -21.45 7.89
C ILE A 130 -5.66 -21.83 6.98
N PRO A 131 -5.64 -21.37 5.72
CA PRO A 131 -4.54 -21.65 4.79
C PRO A 131 -3.26 -20.98 5.25
N GLU A 132 -2.16 -21.33 4.60
CA GLU A 132 -0.86 -20.70 4.80
C GLU A 132 -0.93 -19.18 4.59
N ARG A 133 -0.27 -18.44 5.48
CA ARG A 133 -0.20 -16.97 5.44
C ARG A 133 1.22 -16.50 5.63
N ARG A 134 1.64 -15.49 4.88
CA ARG A 134 2.96 -14.88 5.05
C ARG A 134 2.83 -13.62 5.88
N ILE A 135 3.78 -13.47 6.82
CA ILE A 135 3.84 -12.33 7.73
C ILE A 135 5.23 -11.70 7.71
N PHE A 136 5.26 -10.39 7.89
CA PHE A 136 6.46 -9.68 8.31
C PHE A 136 6.39 -9.49 9.82
N ARG A 137 7.41 -9.92 10.55
CA ARG A 137 7.48 -9.93 12.00
C ARG A 137 8.51 -8.92 12.51
N TYR A 138 8.19 -8.30 13.64
CA TYR A 138 9.09 -7.41 14.36
C TYR A 138 9.06 -7.71 15.85
N ASN A 139 10.24 -7.79 16.47
CA ASN A 139 10.38 -7.95 17.92
C ASN A 139 10.47 -6.60 18.60
N CYS A 140 9.57 -6.36 19.53
CA CYS A 140 9.55 -5.16 20.37
C CYS A 140 10.36 -5.37 21.64
N ASP A 141 10.67 -4.29 22.33
CA ASP A 141 11.45 -4.29 23.59
C ASP A 141 10.59 -4.42 24.86
N VAL A 142 9.27 -4.60 24.71
CA VAL A 142 8.32 -4.72 25.82
C VAL A 142 7.47 -5.98 25.67
N ASN A 143 7.07 -6.57 26.79
CA ASN A 143 6.04 -7.59 26.81
C ASN A 143 4.66 -6.93 26.77
N TYR A 144 3.87 -7.30 25.79
CA TYR A 144 2.51 -6.78 25.60
C TYR A 144 1.60 -6.97 26.81
N PHE A 145 1.66 -8.14 27.48
CA PHE A 145 0.78 -8.48 28.58
C PHE A 145 1.13 -7.80 29.91
N ASP A 146 2.30 -7.15 30.01
CA ASP A 146 2.70 -6.36 31.17
C ASP A 146 2.22 -4.90 31.10
N GLN A 147 1.59 -4.54 30.01
CA GLN A 147 1.18 -3.19 29.68
C GLN A 147 -0.35 -3.13 29.51
N ASP A 148 -0.87 -1.91 29.53
CA ASP A 148 -2.23 -1.61 29.09
C ASP A 148 -2.29 -1.36 27.55
N GLU A 149 -3.39 -0.76 27.06
CA GLU A 149 -3.54 -0.40 25.66
C GLU A 149 -2.41 0.50 25.12
N SER A 150 -1.72 1.26 25.99
CA SER A 150 -0.61 2.12 25.60
C SER A 150 0.62 1.32 25.18
N GLY A 151 0.84 0.15 25.78
CA GLY A 151 1.90 -0.77 25.38
C GLY A 151 1.74 -1.30 23.96
N TYR A 152 0.51 -1.69 23.60
CA TYR A 152 0.22 -2.10 22.22
C TYR A 152 0.47 -0.96 21.22
N GLU A 153 0.00 0.25 21.54
CA GLU A 153 0.24 1.41 20.69
C GLU A 153 1.75 1.72 20.53
N TYR A 154 2.52 1.54 21.60
CA TYR A 154 3.97 1.70 21.55
C TYR A 154 4.63 0.65 20.64
N MET A 155 4.26 -0.61 20.74
CA MET A 155 4.73 -1.68 19.86
C MET A 155 4.41 -1.38 18.39
N LEU A 156 3.22 -0.85 18.09
CA LEU A 156 2.84 -0.41 16.77
C LEU A 156 3.73 0.73 16.23
N ARG A 157 4.13 1.67 17.09
CA ARG A 157 5.05 2.75 16.69
C ARG A 157 6.45 2.23 16.39
N GLN A 158 6.96 1.27 17.17
CA GLN A 158 8.23 0.61 16.89
C GLN A 158 8.19 -0.12 15.54
N MET A 159 7.15 -0.92 15.29
CA MET A 159 6.92 -1.60 14.01
C MET A 159 6.90 -0.61 12.84
N LYS A 160 6.12 0.46 12.96
CA LYS A 160 6.02 1.50 11.92
C LYS A 160 7.37 2.16 11.63
N THR A 161 8.14 2.45 12.66
CA THR A 161 9.51 3.01 12.52
C THR A 161 10.41 2.03 11.75
N ASN A 162 10.31 0.74 12.05
CA ASN A 162 11.05 -0.30 11.35
C ASN A 162 10.66 -0.42 9.87
N LEU A 163 9.35 -0.37 9.56
CA LEU A 163 8.88 -0.38 8.17
C LEU A 163 9.47 0.79 7.37
N VAL A 164 9.44 2.00 7.93
CA VAL A 164 10.02 3.20 7.28
C VAL A 164 11.52 3.04 7.07
N ALA A 165 12.25 2.56 8.08
CA ALA A 165 13.70 2.35 8.01
C ALA A 165 14.10 1.32 6.93
N ASN A 166 13.25 0.33 6.67
CA ASN A 166 13.48 -0.71 5.66
C ASN A 166 12.79 -0.41 4.30
N ASN A 167 12.31 0.82 4.10
CA ASN A 167 11.59 1.23 2.88
C ASN A 167 10.38 0.33 2.53
N MET A 168 9.76 -0.29 3.53
CA MET A 168 8.55 -1.08 3.34
C MET A 168 7.32 -0.19 3.18
N PRO A 169 6.37 -0.58 2.32
CA PRO A 169 5.15 0.21 2.10
C PRO A 169 4.31 0.33 3.38
N LEU A 170 3.96 1.55 3.77
CA LEU A 170 3.05 1.78 4.90
C LEU A 170 1.63 1.26 4.64
N SER A 171 1.29 0.90 3.41
CA SER A 171 0.02 0.24 3.05
C SER A 171 -0.13 -1.16 3.67
N TYR A 172 0.96 -1.77 4.13
CA TYR A 172 0.89 -3.01 4.93
C TYR A 172 0.45 -2.78 6.38
N PHE A 173 0.51 -1.56 6.88
CA PHE A 173 0.15 -1.22 8.25
C PHE A 173 -1.37 -1.16 8.47
N THR A 174 -2.10 -2.17 8.00
CA THR A 174 -3.57 -2.25 8.09
C THR A 174 -4.06 -3.48 8.84
N ASN A 175 -3.31 -4.59 8.80
CA ASN A 175 -3.67 -5.86 9.43
C ASN A 175 -2.53 -6.29 10.33
N ILE A 176 -2.56 -5.80 11.55
CA ILE A 176 -1.51 -6.04 12.52
C ILE A 176 -2.01 -7.03 13.55
N GLY A 177 -1.12 -7.88 14.01
CA GLY A 177 -1.40 -8.81 15.08
C GLY A 177 -0.22 -9.00 16.01
N THR A 178 -0.42 -9.81 17.04
CA THR A 178 0.61 -10.23 17.99
C THR A 178 0.75 -11.75 17.98
N ILE A 179 1.94 -12.23 18.39
CA ILE A 179 2.26 -13.66 18.46
C ILE A 179 2.67 -13.99 19.89
N ILE A 180 2.07 -15.07 20.46
CA ILE A 180 2.65 -15.73 21.62
C ILE A 180 3.29 -17.02 21.11
N ARG A 181 4.58 -17.16 21.28
CA ARG A 181 5.28 -18.41 20.91
C ARG A 181 4.78 -19.57 21.78
N ARG A 182 4.75 -20.77 21.19
CA ARG A 182 4.23 -21.97 21.86
C ARG A 182 4.83 -22.19 23.23
N GLU A 183 6.12 -21.95 23.41
CA GLU A 183 6.82 -22.06 24.69
C GLU A 183 6.37 -21.05 25.75
N HIS A 184 5.74 -19.97 25.36
CA HIS A 184 5.18 -18.92 26.23
C HIS A 184 3.67 -19.00 26.41
N LEU A 185 3.03 -20.04 25.89
CA LEU A 185 1.59 -20.30 26.09
C LEU A 185 1.34 -20.95 27.48
N VAL A 186 1.79 -20.26 28.52
CA VAL A 186 1.58 -20.64 29.91
C VAL A 186 0.49 -19.74 30.49
N PRO A 187 -0.65 -20.30 31.01
CA PRO A 187 -1.85 -19.52 31.37
C PRO A 187 -1.62 -18.35 32.30
N ASP A 188 -0.65 -18.46 33.22
CA ASP A 188 -0.36 -17.45 34.24
C ASP A 188 0.81 -16.54 33.89
N GLU A 189 1.57 -16.86 32.84
CA GLU A 189 2.80 -16.14 32.44
C GLU A 189 2.82 -15.90 30.93
N LEU A 190 1.77 -15.26 30.42
CA LEU A 190 1.71 -14.95 28.99
C LEU A 190 2.78 -13.92 28.61
N PHE A 191 3.51 -14.24 27.56
CA PHE A 191 4.55 -13.35 27.05
C PHE A 191 4.41 -13.17 25.53
N SER A 192 4.33 -11.91 25.09
CA SER A 192 4.37 -11.53 23.69
C SER A 192 5.10 -10.20 23.52
N ASN A 193 6.20 -10.23 22.81
CA ASN A 193 6.92 -9.03 22.36
C ASN A 193 6.99 -8.95 20.83
N GLU A 194 6.20 -9.72 20.14
CA GLU A 194 6.21 -9.81 18.68
C GLU A 194 4.93 -9.24 18.09
N VAL A 195 5.11 -8.29 17.17
CA VAL A 195 4.04 -7.80 16.31
C VAL A 195 4.29 -8.25 14.87
N PHE A 196 3.24 -8.49 14.14
CA PHE A 196 3.33 -8.86 12.72
C PHE A 196 2.30 -8.12 11.88
N LEU A 197 2.53 -8.13 10.57
CA LEU A 197 1.55 -7.74 9.56
C LEU A 197 1.56 -8.78 8.43
N PHE A 198 0.42 -8.91 7.76
CA PHE A 198 0.33 -9.76 6.58
C PHE A 198 0.95 -9.08 5.37
N VAL A 199 1.70 -9.85 4.58
CA VAL A 199 2.38 -9.39 3.38
C VAL A 199 1.95 -10.20 2.16
N ASP A 200 2.10 -9.60 0.98
CA ASP A 200 1.79 -10.27 -0.28
C ASP A 200 2.88 -11.29 -0.65
N GLU A 201 2.54 -12.31 -1.44
CA GLU A 201 3.45 -13.40 -1.82
C GLU A 201 4.69 -12.92 -2.59
N ASP A 202 4.56 -11.82 -3.33
CA ASP A 202 5.62 -11.25 -4.17
C ASP A 202 6.69 -10.44 -3.40
N ASP A 203 6.51 -10.27 -2.09
CA ASP A 203 7.46 -9.50 -1.29
C ASP A 203 8.60 -10.38 -0.77
N SER A 204 9.85 -10.01 -1.05
CA SER A 204 11.06 -10.82 -0.83
C SER A 204 11.93 -10.35 0.34
N SER A 205 11.41 -9.58 1.31
CA SER A 205 12.19 -9.08 2.44
C SER A 205 12.65 -10.21 3.39
N GLN A 206 13.82 -10.03 4.04
CA GLN A 206 14.47 -11.06 4.85
C GLN A 206 13.78 -11.40 6.19
N ALA A 207 12.83 -10.60 6.65
CA ALA A 207 12.15 -10.78 7.94
C ALA A 207 10.77 -11.46 7.81
N MET A 208 10.59 -12.27 6.76
CA MET A 208 9.32 -12.95 6.51
C MET A 208 9.27 -14.31 7.17
N GLU A 209 8.13 -14.59 7.79
CA GLU A 209 7.79 -15.87 8.39
C GLU A 209 6.50 -16.40 7.78
N THR A 210 6.37 -17.71 7.72
CA THR A 210 5.18 -18.37 7.22
C THR A 210 4.39 -18.95 8.38
N LEU A 211 3.15 -18.52 8.55
CA LEU A 211 2.19 -19.20 9.41
C LEU A 211 1.61 -20.40 8.64
N PRO A 212 1.81 -21.63 9.11
CA PRO A 212 1.45 -22.81 8.33
C PRO A 212 -0.08 -22.98 8.22
N ALA A 213 -0.51 -23.60 7.14
CA ALA A 213 -1.89 -24.06 7.01
C ALA A 213 -2.20 -25.09 8.10
N ALA A 214 -3.25 -24.85 8.87
CA ALA A 214 -3.67 -25.74 9.97
C ALA A 214 -5.14 -25.56 10.33
N SER A 215 -5.65 -26.47 11.16
CA SER A 215 -6.90 -26.25 11.89
C SER A 215 -6.62 -25.44 13.15
N TYR A 216 -7.33 -24.34 13.31
CA TYR A 216 -7.18 -23.41 14.44
C TYR A 216 -8.45 -23.42 15.30
N LEU A 217 -8.28 -23.49 16.59
CA LEU A 217 -9.32 -23.07 17.53
C LEU A 217 -9.31 -21.54 17.58
N CYS A 218 -10.43 -20.95 17.26
CA CYS A 218 -10.61 -19.51 17.12
C CYS A 218 -11.63 -18.97 18.11
N LEU A 219 -11.43 -17.73 18.54
CA LEU A 219 -12.37 -16.95 19.33
C LEU A 219 -12.28 -15.50 18.86
N CYS A 220 -13.43 -14.83 18.68
CA CYS A 220 -13.49 -13.43 18.31
C CYS A 220 -14.01 -12.57 19.47
N SER A 221 -13.46 -11.37 19.62
CA SER A 221 -13.89 -10.40 20.64
C SER A 221 -13.68 -8.97 20.14
N ASP A 222 -14.51 -8.04 20.61
CA ASP A 222 -14.36 -6.59 20.42
C ASP A 222 -13.86 -5.87 21.68
N GLU A 223 -13.57 -6.62 22.76
CA GLU A 223 -13.00 -6.14 23.99
C GLU A 223 -11.52 -6.50 24.08
N PHE A 224 -10.66 -5.55 23.74
CA PHE A 224 -9.21 -5.73 23.68
C PHE A 224 -8.60 -6.17 25.03
N SER A 225 -9.07 -5.59 26.13
CA SER A 225 -8.65 -5.93 27.49
C SER A 225 -8.92 -7.40 27.88
N MET A 226 -9.77 -8.09 27.13
CA MET A 226 -10.12 -9.50 27.38
C MET A 226 -9.17 -10.49 26.72
N GLU A 227 -8.15 -10.06 25.98
CA GLU A 227 -7.29 -10.97 25.23
C GLU A 227 -6.64 -12.02 26.12
N ALA A 228 -6.01 -11.63 27.24
CA ALA A 228 -5.40 -12.58 28.17
C ALA A 228 -6.39 -13.61 28.73
N ALA A 229 -7.62 -13.17 29.06
CA ALA A 229 -8.67 -14.08 29.51
C ALA A 229 -9.12 -15.03 28.39
N ASN A 230 -9.21 -14.53 27.17
CA ASN A 230 -9.59 -15.32 26.00
C ASN A 230 -8.52 -16.35 25.60
N VAL A 231 -7.22 -16.02 25.75
CA VAL A 231 -6.13 -17.00 25.61
C VAL A 231 -6.30 -18.14 26.60
N ARG A 232 -6.53 -17.85 27.89
CA ARG A 232 -6.75 -18.86 28.92
C ARG A 232 -7.94 -19.75 28.58
N ARG A 233 -9.06 -19.18 28.15
CA ARG A 233 -10.25 -19.94 27.71
C ARG A 233 -9.95 -20.88 26.54
N LEU A 234 -9.13 -20.44 25.56
CA LEU A 234 -8.70 -21.32 24.47
C LEU A 234 -7.82 -22.47 24.96
N LEU A 235 -6.87 -22.18 25.87
CA LEU A 235 -6.00 -23.21 26.48
C LEU A 235 -6.80 -24.25 27.28
N ASP A 236 -7.76 -23.79 28.09
CA ASP A 236 -8.68 -24.68 28.85
C ASP A 236 -9.50 -25.55 27.89
N TYR A 237 -9.97 -24.98 26.79
CA TYR A 237 -10.72 -25.73 25.78
C TYR A 237 -9.85 -26.80 25.10
N VAL A 238 -8.59 -26.49 24.76
CA VAL A 238 -7.62 -27.46 24.23
C VAL A 238 -7.46 -28.65 25.18
N GLN A 239 -7.24 -28.38 26.47
CA GLN A 239 -7.09 -29.42 27.49
C GLN A 239 -8.35 -30.28 27.62
N THR A 240 -9.52 -29.64 27.69
CA THR A 240 -10.82 -30.33 27.86
C THR A 240 -11.16 -31.21 26.67
N ARG A 241 -10.81 -30.81 25.46
CA ARG A 241 -11.08 -31.56 24.23
C ARG A 241 -10.02 -32.60 23.87
N GLY A 242 -8.92 -32.68 24.62
CA GLY A 242 -7.83 -33.61 24.36
C GLY A 242 -7.14 -33.40 23.01
N CYS A 243 -7.04 -32.18 22.54
CA CYS A 243 -6.26 -31.84 21.36
C CYS A 243 -4.88 -31.29 21.78
N GLU A 244 -3.92 -31.35 20.86
CA GLU A 244 -2.55 -30.84 21.05
C GLU A 244 -2.37 -29.48 20.37
N ILE A 245 -1.69 -28.56 21.06
CA ILE A 245 -1.26 -27.28 20.45
C ILE A 245 -0.17 -27.57 19.41
N ALA A 246 -0.41 -27.20 18.17
CA ALA A 246 0.46 -27.50 17.04
C ALA A 246 1.42 -26.36 16.64
N GLY A 247 1.34 -25.20 17.30
CA GLY A 247 2.18 -24.03 17.00
C GLY A 247 1.85 -22.82 17.88
N ASP A 248 2.22 -21.65 17.40
CA ASP A 248 2.10 -20.40 18.12
C ASP A 248 0.65 -19.87 18.15
N TYR A 249 0.30 -19.14 19.20
CA TYR A 249 -0.93 -18.37 19.24
C TYR A 249 -0.79 -17.11 18.39
N ILE A 250 -1.82 -16.79 17.65
CA ILE A 250 -1.92 -15.63 16.78
C ILE A 250 -3.13 -14.79 17.19
N CYS A 251 -2.91 -13.54 17.52
CA CYS A 251 -3.97 -12.54 17.64
C CYS A 251 -3.96 -11.67 16.38
N GLU A 252 -5.02 -11.76 15.59
CA GLU A 252 -5.20 -10.97 14.39
C GLU A 252 -6.21 -9.86 14.65
N VAL A 253 -5.81 -8.60 14.56
CA VAL A 253 -6.77 -7.48 14.54
C VAL A 253 -7.43 -7.44 13.16
N VAL A 254 -8.69 -7.85 13.11
CA VAL A 254 -9.48 -7.93 11.88
C VAL A 254 -9.96 -6.54 11.48
N VAL A 255 -10.48 -5.76 12.43
CA VAL A 255 -10.90 -4.38 12.21
C VAL A 255 -10.51 -3.52 13.41
N ASP A 256 -9.97 -2.37 13.12
CA ASP A 256 -9.63 -1.33 14.09
C ASP A 256 -10.54 -0.11 13.86
N PHE A 257 -11.21 0.36 14.91
CA PHE A 257 -12.17 1.47 14.87
C PHE A 257 -11.67 2.68 15.70
N PRO A 258 -10.51 3.27 15.39
CA PRO A 258 -9.92 4.33 16.20
C PRO A 258 -10.78 5.62 16.23
N MET A 259 -11.78 5.73 15.35
CA MET A 259 -12.60 6.92 15.17
C MET A 259 -13.94 6.89 15.94
N LEU A 260 -14.32 5.77 16.55
CA LEU A 260 -15.63 5.62 17.17
C LEU A 260 -15.64 5.99 18.65
N ASP A 261 -14.47 6.04 19.29
CA ASP A 261 -14.31 6.46 20.68
C ASP A 261 -12.96 7.16 20.85
N PHE A 262 -12.96 8.41 21.34
CA PHE A 262 -11.71 9.17 21.51
C PHE A 262 -10.89 8.72 22.72
N ASP A 263 -11.51 8.03 23.68
CA ASP A 263 -10.90 7.65 24.95
C ASP A 263 -10.48 6.18 25.00
N ARG A 264 -10.93 5.34 24.04
CA ARG A 264 -10.64 3.91 23.99
C ARG A 264 -10.48 3.43 22.57
N ARG A 265 -9.42 2.64 22.33
CA ARG A 265 -9.23 1.95 21.07
C ARG A 265 -10.21 0.77 20.98
N ARG A 266 -11.08 0.80 19.99
CA ARG A 266 -12.03 -0.28 19.74
C ARG A 266 -11.54 -1.14 18.59
N MET A 267 -11.16 -2.39 18.91
CA MET A 267 -10.63 -3.33 17.94
C MET A 267 -11.43 -4.62 18.00
N PHE A 268 -11.75 -5.15 16.82
CA PHE A 268 -12.26 -6.50 16.71
C PHE A 268 -11.11 -7.42 16.31
N TYR A 269 -10.81 -8.39 17.16
CA TYR A 269 -9.72 -9.32 16.94
C TYR A 269 -10.18 -10.77 16.93
N LYS A 270 -9.36 -11.61 16.30
CA LYS A 270 -9.49 -13.06 16.25
C LYS A 270 -8.28 -13.71 16.90
N ALA A 271 -8.50 -14.31 18.05
CA ALA A 271 -7.55 -15.16 18.76
C ALA A 271 -7.53 -16.55 18.12
N GLN A 272 -6.35 -17.11 17.84
CA GLN A 272 -6.18 -18.34 17.06
C GLN A 272 -5.08 -19.21 17.65
N ILE A 273 -5.37 -20.48 17.96
CA ILE A 273 -4.39 -21.49 18.38
C ILE A 273 -4.44 -22.65 17.39
N PRO A 274 -3.35 -23.00 16.69
CA PRO A 274 -3.33 -24.18 15.82
C PRO A 274 -3.35 -25.45 16.65
N VAL A 275 -4.18 -26.43 16.25
CA VAL A 275 -4.39 -27.67 17.00
C VAL A 275 -4.31 -28.90 16.11
N ARG A 276 -3.94 -30.02 16.72
CA ARG A 276 -4.07 -31.39 16.18
C ARG A 276 -4.98 -32.19 17.04
N PHE A 277 -5.93 -32.91 16.43
CA PHE A 277 -6.77 -33.86 17.09
C PHE A 277 -6.08 -35.21 17.01
N PHE A 278 -6.08 -35.95 18.14
CA PHE A 278 -5.69 -37.35 18.12
C PHE A 278 -6.87 -38.14 17.53
N GLY A 279 -6.60 -38.84 16.42
CA GLY A 279 -7.55 -39.72 15.76
C GLY A 279 -7.79 -41.01 16.56
#